data_4ee65e5824bf5e7254a850f4dbc58121
#
_entry.id   4ee65e5824bf5e7254a850f4dbc58121
#
_cell.length_a   1.000
_cell.length_b   1.000
_cell.length_c   1.000
_cell.angle_alpha   90.00
_cell.angle_beta   90.00
_cell.angle_gamma   90.00
#
_symmetry.space_group_name_H-M   'P 1'
#
loop_
_entity.id
_entity.type
_entity.pdbx_description
1 polymer ?
#
loop_
_entity_poly.entity_id
_entity_poly.type
_entity_poly.pdbx_seq_one_letter_code
_entity_poly.pdbx_strand_id
1 'polypeptide(L)'
;MKWHYFMRNIKRKQEIKSCFFYLFEKYSFIFIFSFTLLLFVLFAVCTLKTAERGINMVDEKKVLYDEVFRKQASYNFRMDQMFKDMNNLVTEKRTDNEQAQYQMIIARHRQDMQDEIYRGDNDTTNYVLYKTLFDQLQATQETTATYFDEKRDLDYIMEQIQKATEILNRKRD
;
A
#
# COMPACT_ATOMS: atom_id res chain seq x y z
N MET A 1 -63.69 24.80 55.19
CA MET A 1 -63.72 23.59 54.32
C MET A 1 -62.42 23.24 53.59
N LYS A 2 -61.44 24.10 53.41
CA LYS A 2 -60.20 23.80 52.68
C LYS A 2 -59.19 22.89 53.42
N TRP A 3 -59.16 22.90 54.74
CA TRP A 3 -58.21 22.12 55.56
C TRP A 3 -58.40 20.62 55.49
N HIS A 4 -59.66 20.13 55.38
CA HIS A 4 -59.97 18.69 55.30
C HIS A 4 -59.47 18.07 53.95
N TYR A 5 -59.46 18.82 52.88
CA TYR A 5 -59.00 18.37 51.58
C TYR A 5 -57.44 18.25 51.52
N PHE A 6 -56.76 19.18 52.20
CA PHE A 6 -55.29 19.17 52.26
C PHE A 6 -54.74 18.02 53.08
N MET A 7 -55.37 17.72 54.23
CA MET A 7 -54.94 16.61 55.08
C MET A 7 -55.27 15.22 54.43
N ARG A 8 -56.33 15.11 53.66
CA ARG A 8 -56.60 13.88 52.89
C ARG A 8 -55.64 13.60 51.77
N ASN A 9 -55.15 14.62 51.12
CA ASN A 9 -54.12 14.47 50.10
C ASN A 9 -52.73 14.11 50.65
N ILE A 10 -52.39 14.58 51.84
CA ILE A 10 -51.13 14.22 52.52
C ILE A 10 -51.17 12.75 52.97
N LYS A 11 -52.30 12.31 53.56
CA LYS A 11 -52.46 10.90 53.95
C LYS A 11 -52.39 9.97 52.73
N ARG A 12 -53.07 10.27 51.62
CA ARG A 12 -52.97 9.49 50.38
C ARG A 12 -51.56 9.39 49.83
N LYS A 13 -50.78 10.50 49.85
CA LYS A 13 -49.37 10.47 49.40
C LYS A 13 -48.49 9.62 50.31
N GLN A 14 -48.77 9.59 51.62
CA GLN A 14 -48.03 8.74 52.56
C GLN A 14 -48.42 7.26 52.42
N GLU A 15 -49.68 6.93 52.18
CA GLU A 15 -50.12 5.55 51.93
C GLU A 15 -49.57 5.01 50.61
N ILE A 16 -49.49 5.82 49.56
CA ILE A 16 -48.91 5.37 48.30
C ILE A 16 -47.39 5.14 48.47
N LYS A 17 -46.70 5.99 49.22
CA LYS A 17 -45.24 5.81 49.50
C LYS A 17 -45.00 4.55 50.34
N SER A 18 -45.81 4.28 51.33
CA SER A 18 -45.62 3.08 52.17
C SER A 18 -45.98 1.81 51.43
N CYS A 19 -47.00 1.81 50.55
CA CYS A 19 -47.33 0.67 49.70
C CYS A 19 -46.25 0.40 48.67
N PHE A 20 -45.66 1.45 48.07
CA PHE A 20 -44.55 1.32 47.12
C PHE A 20 -43.29 0.81 47.81
N PHE A 21 -43.00 1.26 49.02
CA PHE A 21 -41.85 0.80 49.80
C PHE A 21 -41.97 -0.67 50.21
N TYR A 22 -43.18 -1.09 50.62
CA TYR A 22 -43.49 -2.48 50.97
C TYR A 22 -43.43 -3.43 49.75
N LEU A 23 -43.91 -2.99 48.59
CA LEU A 23 -43.77 -3.73 47.35
C LEU A 23 -42.30 -3.80 46.89
N PHE A 24 -41.55 -2.74 47.07
CA PHE A 24 -40.11 -2.68 46.76
C PHE A 24 -39.31 -3.63 47.65
N GLU A 25 -39.59 -3.66 48.96
CA GLU A 25 -38.94 -4.56 49.89
C GLU A 25 -39.23 -6.03 49.62
N LYS A 26 -40.46 -6.35 49.31
CA LYS A 26 -40.90 -7.72 49.01
C LYS A 26 -40.41 -8.25 47.64
N TYR A 27 -40.28 -7.40 46.66
CA TYR A 27 -39.86 -7.76 45.31
C TYR A 27 -38.45 -7.26 44.98
N SER A 28 -37.71 -6.69 45.90
CA SER A 28 -36.39 -6.13 45.73
C SER A 28 -35.42 -7.11 45.05
N PHE A 29 -35.47 -8.38 45.46
CA PHE A 29 -34.62 -9.41 44.86
C PHE A 29 -34.95 -9.65 43.39
N ILE A 30 -36.22 -9.69 43.01
CA ILE A 30 -36.66 -9.89 41.63
C ILE A 30 -36.30 -8.69 40.78
N PHE A 31 -36.40 -7.46 41.31
CA PHE A 31 -36.01 -6.24 40.60
C PHE A 31 -34.51 -6.17 40.36
N ILE A 32 -33.70 -6.47 41.38
CA ILE A 32 -32.23 -6.49 41.26
C ILE A 32 -31.81 -7.58 40.24
N PHE A 33 -32.40 -8.77 40.35
CA PHE A 33 -32.09 -9.86 39.42
C PHE A 33 -32.46 -9.52 37.98
N SER A 34 -33.66 -8.97 37.75
CA SER A 34 -34.12 -8.55 36.43
C SER A 34 -33.26 -7.46 35.85
N PHE A 35 -32.83 -6.47 36.67
CA PHE A 35 -31.95 -5.40 36.24
C PHE A 35 -30.54 -5.89 35.90
N THR A 36 -29.96 -6.79 36.71
CA THR A 36 -28.66 -7.40 36.41
C THR A 36 -28.71 -8.24 35.15
N LEU A 37 -29.80 -9.00 34.92
CA LEU A 37 -29.97 -9.79 33.71
C LEU A 37 -30.10 -8.88 32.46
N LEU A 38 -30.84 -7.77 32.57
CA LEU A 38 -30.95 -6.77 31.51
C LEU A 38 -29.60 -6.14 31.17
N LEU A 39 -28.79 -5.79 32.17
CA LEU A 39 -27.45 -5.29 31.99
C LEU A 39 -26.55 -6.31 31.28
N PHE A 40 -26.66 -7.58 31.66
CA PHE A 40 -25.86 -8.64 31.04
C PHE A 40 -26.22 -8.81 29.54
N VAL A 41 -27.49 -8.76 29.20
CA VAL A 41 -27.96 -8.81 27.82
C VAL A 41 -27.45 -7.57 27.03
N LEU A 42 -27.51 -6.38 27.61
CA LEU A 42 -27.00 -5.18 26.99
C LEU A 42 -25.48 -5.29 26.73
N PHE A 43 -24.70 -5.76 27.70
CA PHE A 43 -23.27 -6.00 27.52
C PHE A 43 -22.99 -7.01 26.40
N ALA A 44 -23.75 -8.12 26.36
CA ALA A 44 -23.60 -9.12 25.30
C ALA A 44 -23.88 -8.54 23.90
N VAL A 45 -24.93 -7.73 23.76
CA VAL A 45 -25.25 -7.06 22.49
C VAL A 45 -24.19 -6.05 22.11
N CYS A 46 -23.66 -5.26 23.06
CA CYS A 46 -22.61 -4.30 22.81
C CYS A 46 -21.30 -4.99 22.36
N THR A 47 -20.92 -6.08 23.03
CA THR A 47 -19.71 -6.84 22.65
C THR A 47 -19.83 -7.47 21.25
N LEU A 48 -21.00 -8.04 20.91
CA LEU A 48 -21.25 -8.59 19.59
C LEU A 48 -21.17 -7.52 18.50
N LYS A 49 -21.80 -6.36 18.69
CA LYS A 49 -21.71 -5.25 17.75
C LYS A 49 -20.30 -4.70 17.57
N THR A 50 -19.54 -4.64 18.66
CA THR A 50 -18.13 -4.19 18.60
C THR A 50 -17.27 -5.19 17.86
N ALA A 51 -17.48 -6.49 18.10
CA ALA A 51 -16.79 -7.57 17.39
C ALA A 51 -17.11 -7.55 15.88
N GLU A 52 -18.38 -7.42 15.51
CA GLU A 52 -18.81 -7.32 14.11
C GLU A 52 -18.15 -6.13 13.40
N ARG A 53 -18.14 -4.95 14.02
CA ARG A 53 -17.43 -3.78 13.48
C ARG A 53 -15.93 -4.02 13.34
N GLY A 54 -15.33 -4.68 14.32
CA GLY A 54 -13.90 -5.03 14.28
C GLY A 54 -13.57 -5.97 13.11
N ILE A 55 -14.38 -6.99 12.89
CA ILE A 55 -14.23 -7.93 11.77
C ILE A 55 -14.36 -7.20 10.43
N ASN A 56 -15.40 -6.39 10.26
CA ASN A 56 -15.61 -5.64 9.02
C ASN A 56 -14.44 -4.69 8.69
N MET A 57 -13.91 -4.00 9.71
CA MET A 57 -12.72 -3.13 9.53
C MET A 57 -11.47 -3.94 9.15
N VAL A 58 -11.30 -5.13 9.69
CA VAL A 58 -10.17 -6.01 9.34
C VAL A 58 -10.32 -6.54 7.93
N ASP A 59 -11.52 -6.96 7.54
CA ASP A 59 -11.79 -7.46 6.18
C ASP A 59 -11.59 -6.37 5.13
N GLU A 60 -12.05 -5.15 5.40
CA GLU A 60 -11.83 -4.00 4.50
C GLU A 60 -10.34 -3.69 4.33
N LYS A 61 -9.58 -3.67 5.44
CA LYS A 61 -8.12 -3.49 5.38
C LYS A 61 -7.42 -4.63 4.66
N LYS A 62 -7.87 -5.87 4.87
CA LYS A 62 -7.32 -7.04 4.19
C LYS A 62 -7.44 -6.93 2.67
N VAL A 63 -8.62 -6.57 2.18
CA VAL A 63 -8.84 -6.36 0.74
C VAL A 63 -7.91 -5.28 0.19
N LEU A 64 -7.74 -4.17 0.92
CA LEU A 64 -6.82 -3.10 0.54
C LEU A 64 -5.36 -3.59 0.48
N TYR A 65 -4.90 -4.32 1.51
CA TYR A 65 -3.55 -4.87 1.53
C TYR A 65 -3.33 -5.92 0.43
N ASP A 66 -4.29 -6.78 0.17
CA ASP A 66 -4.21 -7.78 -0.90
C ASP A 66 -4.06 -7.10 -2.29
N GLU A 67 -4.74 -5.98 -2.51
CA GLU A 67 -4.59 -5.18 -3.73
C GLU A 67 -3.19 -4.57 -3.83
N VAL A 68 -2.69 -3.95 -2.74
CA VAL A 68 -1.34 -3.37 -2.70
C VAL A 68 -0.28 -4.45 -2.95
N PHE A 69 -0.39 -5.60 -2.29
CA PHE A 69 0.55 -6.71 -2.50
C PHE A 69 0.53 -7.25 -3.93
N ARG A 70 -0.65 -7.34 -4.56
CA ARG A 70 -0.76 -7.77 -5.96
C ARG A 70 -0.09 -6.79 -6.90
N LYS A 71 -0.30 -5.48 -6.71
CA LYS A 71 0.37 -4.43 -7.48
C LYS A 71 1.89 -4.49 -7.28
N GLN A 72 2.36 -4.60 -6.04
CA GLN A 72 3.78 -4.73 -5.73
C GLN A 72 4.41 -5.97 -6.37
N ALA A 73 3.72 -7.11 -6.34
CA ALA A 73 4.21 -8.34 -7.00
C ALA A 73 4.35 -8.15 -8.52
N SER A 74 3.38 -7.48 -9.16
CA SER A 74 3.44 -7.13 -10.58
C SER A 74 4.61 -6.18 -10.88
N TYR A 75 4.81 -5.15 -10.06
CA TYR A 75 5.91 -4.20 -10.23
C TYR A 75 7.27 -4.85 -10.01
N ASN A 76 7.40 -5.72 -9.01
CA ASN A 76 8.63 -6.49 -8.78
C ASN A 76 8.99 -7.35 -10.00
N PHE A 77 8.01 -8.05 -10.58
CA PHE A 77 8.22 -8.86 -11.76
C PHE A 77 8.68 -8.01 -12.96
N ARG A 78 8.02 -6.89 -13.21
CA ARG A 78 8.38 -5.96 -14.31
C ARG A 78 9.75 -5.34 -14.09
N MET A 79 10.10 -4.99 -12.83
CA MET A 79 11.41 -4.48 -12.46
C MET A 79 12.50 -5.52 -12.71
N ASP A 80 12.27 -6.78 -12.29
CA ASP A 80 13.21 -7.87 -12.54
C ASP A 80 13.45 -8.10 -14.04
N GLN A 81 12.40 -7.98 -14.86
CA GLN A 81 12.54 -8.02 -16.32
C GLN A 81 13.40 -6.87 -16.84
N MET A 82 13.16 -5.63 -16.39
CA MET A 82 13.97 -4.49 -16.82
C MET A 82 15.46 -4.66 -16.45
N PHE A 83 15.75 -5.20 -15.26
CA PHE A 83 17.14 -5.50 -14.87
C PHE A 83 17.76 -6.60 -15.73
N LYS A 84 17.01 -7.64 -16.09
CA LYS A 84 17.47 -8.67 -17.04
C LYS A 84 17.74 -8.09 -18.42
N ASP A 85 16.86 -7.23 -18.91
CA ASP A 85 17.04 -6.57 -20.21
C ASP A 85 18.26 -5.65 -20.19
N MET A 86 18.49 -4.92 -19.09
CA MET A 86 19.71 -4.13 -18.89
C MET A 86 20.97 -5.00 -18.89
N ASN A 87 20.93 -6.14 -18.20
CA ASN A 87 22.06 -7.06 -18.20
C ASN A 87 22.31 -7.65 -19.59
N ASN A 88 21.27 -8.03 -20.31
CA ASN A 88 21.37 -8.54 -21.69
C ASN A 88 21.90 -7.46 -22.63
N LEU A 89 21.55 -6.19 -22.40
CA LEU A 89 22.05 -5.06 -23.16
C LEU A 89 23.59 -4.97 -23.10
N VAL A 90 24.19 -5.28 -21.95
CA VAL A 90 25.64 -5.21 -21.72
C VAL A 90 26.35 -6.48 -22.20
N THR A 91 25.74 -7.65 -22.04
CA THR A 91 26.39 -8.96 -22.25
C THR A 91 26.29 -9.48 -23.68
N GLU A 92 25.22 -9.14 -24.40
CA GLU A 92 25.02 -9.64 -25.75
C GLU A 92 25.63 -8.69 -26.81
N LYS A 93 26.34 -9.29 -27.77
CA LYS A 93 26.83 -8.54 -28.94
C LYS A 93 25.67 -8.21 -29.87
N ARG A 94 25.43 -6.92 -30.04
CA ARG A 94 24.38 -6.38 -30.93
C ARG A 94 24.96 -5.32 -31.86
N THR A 95 24.26 -5.04 -32.92
CA THR A 95 24.53 -3.88 -33.76
C THR A 95 24.12 -2.59 -33.04
N ASP A 96 24.71 -1.46 -33.38
CA ASP A 96 24.39 -0.16 -32.76
C ASP A 96 22.90 0.18 -32.85
N ASN A 97 22.25 -0.20 -33.95
CA ASN A 97 20.82 0.04 -34.15
C ASN A 97 19.95 -0.82 -33.21
N GLU A 98 20.28 -2.10 -33.06
CA GLU A 98 19.60 -2.99 -32.10
C GLU A 98 19.82 -2.52 -30.68
N GLN A 99 21.02 -2.06 -30.34
CA GLN A 99 21.36 -1.51 -29.04
C GLN A 99 20.48 -0.29 -28.71
N ALA A 100 20.37 0.66 -29.63
CA ALA A 100 19.55 1.85 -29.46
C ALA A 100 18.04 1.49 -29.29
N GLN A 101 17.55 0.51 -30.07
CA GLN A 101 16.18 0.04 -29.95
C GLN A 101 15.90 -0.62 -28.57
N TYR A 102 16.82 -1.44 -28.08
CA TYR A 102 16.69 -2.06 -26.75
C TYR A 102 16.68 -1.02 -25.62
N GLN A 103 17.57 -0.04 -25.69
CA GLN A 103 17.58 1.07 -24.71
C GLN A 103 16.25 1.84 -24.72
N MET A 104 15.68 2.09 -25.90
CA MET A 104 14.37 2.74 -26.04
C MET A 104 13.24 1.92 -25.43
N ILE A 105 13.25 0.59 -25.63
CA ILE A 105 12.24 -0.33 -25.05
C ILE A 105 12.32 -0.31 -23.51
N ILE A 106 13.52 -0.39 -22.94
CA ILE A 106 13.72 -0.35 -21.48
C ILE A 106 13.27 1.01 -20.92
N ALA A 107 13.62 2.12 -21.56
CA ALA A 107 13.21 3.46 -21.17
C ALA A 107 11.68 3.60 -21.19
N ARG A 108 11.01 3.06 -22.20
CA ARG A 108 9.55 3.07 -22.32
C ARG A 108 8.90 2.24 -21.22
N HIS A 109 9.35 1.02 -20.99
CA HIS A 109 8.82 0.18 -19.91
C HIS A 109 8.97 0.83 -18.54
N ARG A 110 10.10 1.51 -18.28
CA ARG A 110 10.31 2.27 -17.06
C ARG A 110 9.32 3.42 -16.93
N GLN A 111 9.15 4.20 -18.01
CA GLN A 111 8.23 5.34 -18.00
C GLN A 111 6.78 4.91 -17.83
N ASP A 112 6.34 3.86 -18.53
CA ASP A 112 4.99 3.32 -18.40
C ASP A 112 4.69 2.88 -16.97
N MET A 113 5.63 2.21 -16.31
CA MET A 113 5.48 1.77 -14.93
C MET A 113 5.53 2.95 -13.95
N GLN A 114 6.38 3.94 -14.19
CA GLN A 114 6.44 5.17 -13.40
C GLN A 114 5.13 5.94 -13.48
N ASP A 115 4.57 6.10 -14.68
CA ASP A 115 3.28 6.75 -14.91
C ASP A 115 2.14 6.00 -14.22
N GLU A 116 2.13 4.68 -14.25
CA GLU A 116 1.13 3.85 -13.56
C GLU A 116 1.17 4.05 -12.04
N ILE A 117 2.35 4.09 -11.44
CA ILE A 117 2.52 4.31 -9.99
C ILE A 117 2.08 5.73 -9.60
N TYR A 118 2.46 6.76 -10.37
CA TYR A 118 2.15 8.15 -10.00
C TYR A 118 0.74 8.60 -10.36
N ARG A 119 0.09 7.97 -11.35
CA ARG A 119 -1.30 8.30 -11.73
C ARG A 119 -2.35 7.48 -10.98
N GLY A 120 -1.98 6.31 -10.48
CA GLY A 120 -2.92 5.31 -9.99
C GLY A 120 -3.33 5.45 -8.53
N ASP A 121 -2.54 6.12 -7.69
CA ASP A 121 -2.80 6.12 -6.25
C ASP A 121 -2.40 7.44 -5.59
N ASN A 122 -3.31 8.01 -4.80
CA ASN A 122 -3.03 9.19 -3.99
C ASN A 122 -2.05 8.89 -2.83
N ASP A 123 -1.85 7.63 -2.47
CA ASP A 123 -0.90 7.18 -1.45
C ASP A 123 0.35 6.55 -2.09
N THR A 124 1.29 7.41 -2.48
CA THR A 124 2.58 7.00 -3.03
C THR A 124 3.53 6.41 -1.99
N THR A 125 3.15 6.43 -0.70
CA THR A 125 4.02 5.98 0.41
C THR A 125 4.41 4.51 0.25
N ASN A 126 3.51 3.67 -0.24
CA ASN A 126 3.74 2.25 -0.48
C ASN A 126 4.71 1.95 -1.63
N TYR A 127 5.04 2.96 -2.44
CA TYR A 127 5.83 2.81 -3.67
C TYR A 127 7.12 3.65 -3.69
N VAL A 128 7.50 4.25 -2.55
CA VAL A 128 8.72 5.09 -2.43
C VAL A 128 9.98 4.33 -2.86
N LEU A 129 10.06 3.03 -2.56
CA LEU A 129 11.18 2.19 -2.95
C LEU A 129 11.34 2.14 -4.49
N TYR A 130 10.21 2.04 -5.22
CA TYR A 130 10.24 1.97 -6.69
C TYR A 130 10.77 3.26 -7.32
N LYS A 131 10.50 4.41 -6.72
CA LYS A 131 11.07 5.69 -7.16
C LYS A 131 12.60 5.63 -7.15
N THR A 132 13.19 5.20 -6.04
CA THR A 132 14.64 5.06 -5.92
C THR A 132 15.20 4.05 -6.93
N LEU A 133 14.49 2.94 -7.17
CA LEU A 133 14.89 1.95 -8.16
C LEU A 133 14.82 2.51 -9.59
N PHE A 134 13.82 3.33 -9.92
CA PHE A 134 13.74 3.99 -11.23
C PHE A 134 14.90 4.98 -11.46
N ASP A 135 15.24 5.77 -10.44
CA ASP A 135 16.35 6.70 -10.52
C ASP A 135 17.68 5.96 -10.74
N GLN A 136 17.88 4.83 -10.04
CA GLN A 136 19.05 3.97 -10.24
C GLN A 136 19.07 3.32 -11.63
N LEU A 137 17.93 2.81 -12.10
CA LEU A 137 17.82 2.21 -13.43
C LEU A 137 18.11 3.24 -14.52
N GLN A 138 17.64 4.48 -14.36
CA GLN A 138 17.93 5.57 -15.28
C GLN A 138 19.43 5.89 -15.31
N ALA A 139 20.05 6.06 -14.15
CA ALA A 139 21.50 6.33 -14.08
C ALA A 139 22.32 5.19 -14.70
N THR A 140 21.90 3.94 -14.50
CA THR A 140 22.52 2.76 -15.11
C THR A 140 22.35 2.77 -16.63
N GLN A 141 21.18 3.14 -17.16
CA GLN A 141 20.94 3.28 -18.60
C GLN A 141 21.86 4.35 -19.23
N GLU A 142 21.96 5.53 -18.60
CA GLU A 142 22.80 6.63 -19.08
C GLU A 142 24.27 6.22 -19.08
N THR A 143 24.74 5.57 -18.01
CA THR A 143 26.11 5.05 -17.93
C THR A 143 26.38 3.99 -18.99
N THR A 144 25.42 3.10 -19.25
CA THR A 144 25.53 2.06 -20.27
C THR A 144 25.58 2.67 -21.67
N ALA A 145 24.80 3.71 -21.95
CA ALA A 145 24.83 4.41 -23.24
C ALA A 145 26.21 5.06 -23.47
N THR A 146 26.72 5.77 -22.46
CA THR A 146 28.05 6.39 -22.52
C THR A 146 29.16 5.35 -22.76
N TYR A 147 29.08 4.20 -22.05
CA TYR A 147 30.03 3.10 -22.25
C TYR A 147 30.09 2.61 -23.72
N PHE A 148 28.91 2.45 -24.34
CA PHE A 148 28.86 1.98 -25.75
C PHE A 148 29.38 3.04 -26.72
N ASP A 149 29.12 4.31 -26.48
CA ASP A 149 29.64 5.39 -27.29
C ASP A 149 31.17 5.45 -27.20
N GLU A 150 31.75 5.40 -26.00
CA GLU A 150 33.20 5.37 -25.79
C GLU A 150 33.83 4.12 -26.38
N LYS A 151 33.21 2.97 -26.29
CA LYS A 151 33.68 1.73 -26.88
C LYS A 151 33.72 1.82 -28.42
N ARG A 152 32.71 2.38 -29.05
CA ARG A 152 32.66 2.60 -30.50
C ARG A 152 33.79 3.53 -30.97
N ASP A 153 34.03 4.59 -30.21
CA ASP A 153 35.09 5.52 -30.50
C ASP A 153 36.49 4.86 -30.37
N LEU A 154 36.65 4.01 -29.35
CA LEU A 154 37.86 3.22 -29.18
C LEU A 154 38.07 2.24 -30.35
N ASP A 155 37.05 1.49 -30.75
CA ASP A 155 37.10 0.54 -31.86
C ASP A 155 37.45 1.26 -33.16
N TYR A 156 36.89 2.46 -33.40
CA TYR A 156 37.22 3.28 -34.53
C TYR A 156 38.72 3.71 -34.54
N ILE A 157 39.23 4.18 -33.41
CA ILE A 157 40.64 4.56 -33.27
C ILE A 157 41.55 3.36 -33.50
N MET A 158 41.22 2.19 -32.96
CA MET A 158 41.97 0.95 -33.16
C MET A 158 42.03 0.56 -34.65
N GLU A 159 40.93 0.68 -35.38
CA GLU A 159 40.86 0.41 -36.81
C GLU A 159 41.76 1.39 -37.60
N GLN A 160 41.76 2.69 -37.22
CA GLN A 160 42.63 3.69 -37.85
C GLN A 160 44.13 3.38 -37.61
N ILE A 161 44.47 2.98 -36.39
CA ILE A 161 45.84 2.57 -36.03
C ILE A 161 46.28 1.34 -36.85
N GLN A 162 45.41 0.36 -36.98
CA GLN A 162 45.68 -0.85 -37.75
C GLN A 162 45.93 -0.48 -39.25
N LYS A 163 45.06 0.31 -39.86
CA LYS A 163 45.21 0.79 -41.24
C LYS A 163 46.52 1.57 -41.44
N ALA A 164 46.88 2.45 -40.51
CA ALA A 164 48.15 3.19 -40.56
C ALA A 164 49.33 2.26 -40.46
N THR A 165 49.28 1.25 -39.61
CA THR A 165 50.33 0.25 -39.45
C THR A 165 50.52 -0.59 -40.70
N GLU A 166 49.45 -1.01 -41.35
CA GLU A 166 49.52 -1.74 -42.64
C GLU A 166 50.14 -0.90 -43.77
N ILE A 167 49.79 0.38 -43.82
CA ILE A 167 50.40 1.30 -44.84
C ILE A 167 51.89 1.47 -44.59
N LEU A 168 52.31 1.61 -43.34
CA LEU A 168 53.71 1.71 -42.98
C LEU A 168 54.51 0.44 -43.32
N ASN A 169 53.95 -0.72 -43.07
CA ASN A 169 54.61 -1.99 -43.40
C ASN A 169 54.73 -2.19 -44.90
N ARG A 170 53.71 -1.83 -45.70
CA ARG A 170 53.80 -1.89 -47.20
C ARG A 170 54.81 -0.95 -47.80
N LYS A 171 55.16 0.16 -47.14
CA LYS A 171 56.23 1.10 -47.62
C LYS A 171 57.62 0.67 -47.24
N ARG A 172 57.76 -0.28 -46.36
CA ARG A 172 59.08 -0.74 -45.86
C ARG A 172 59.56 -1.98 -46.56
N ASP A 173 58.64 -2.73 -47.22
CA ASP A 173 58.96 -3.79 -48.18
C ASP A 173 59.18 -3.24 -49.59
#